data_32ffe26612b039922ff1d99fde53aef3
#
_entry.id   32ffe26612b039922ff1d99fde53aef3
#
_cell.length_a   1.000
_cell.length_b   1.000
_cell.length_c   1.000
_cell.angle_alpha   90.00
_cell.angle_beta   90.00
_cell.angle_gamma   90.00
#
_symmetry.space_group_name_H-M   'P 1'
#
loop_
_entity.id
_entity.type
_entity.pdbx_description
1 polymer ?
#
loop_
_entity_poly.entity_id
_entity_poly.type
_entity_poly.pdbx_seq_one_letter_code
_entity_poly.pdbx_strand_id
1 'polypeptide(L)'
;MDTIGSTVACGRADAAARPSVPRGLTLLFAVAAGASVANVYYAQPLLDALAREFAIDAGAVGGVVTATQAGCALALLLVVPLGDLVERRRLMAVQALLLCAALAGVGCAGSTPVLLGAMLLTGLLGTAMTQGLIAYAAGAAPDTERGRVVGAAQGGVFIGLLLARVLAGAASDLAGWRSVYFGAAAAMLALAALLWRRLPHLPPVRQRLRYAALIGSMFALLRHDRVLQVRGGLALLMFAAFNIFWSALVLPLSAPPYNLSHTAIGAFGLVGAVGALAAARAGRLADRGHAAQATFVALLLLLAAWLPLAWMERSLWALVPGILLLDIGGQAIHVTNQSLILRAAPEAHSRLVGAYMLFYAAGSGAGALATTAVYAHAGWRGVCLLGAGVSAAALAFWWMTRRCGADAR
;
A
#
# COMPACT_ATOMS: atom_id res chain seq x y z
N MET A 1 15.62 70.93 -0.13
CA MET A 1 14.32 70.34 0.13
C MET A 1 14.53 68.82 -0.09
N ASP A 2 14.80 68.18 1.04
CA ASP A 2 15.20 66.79 1.08
C ASP A 2 14.00 65.87 1.04
N THR A 3 14.00 64.88 0.17
CA THR A 3 13.06 63.77 0.19
C THR A 3 13.80 62.52 0.60
N ILE A 4 13.59 62.13 1.85
CA ILE A 4 14.07 60.90 2.48
C ILE A 4 13.33 59.72 1.87
N GLY A 5 14.04 58.94 1.07
CA GLY A 5 13.59 57.63 0.61
C GLY A 5 13.86 56.58 1.68
N SER A 6 12.87 56.20 2.50
CA SER A 6 12.98 55.08 3.42
C SER A 6 12.83 53.75 2.65
N THR A 7 13.93 53.11 2.36
CA THR A 7 13.99 51.71 1.93
C THR A 7 13.59 50.84 3.11
N VAL A 8 12.36 50.36 3.10
CA VAL A 8 11.92 49.27 3.99
C VAL A 8 12.62 47.98 3.54
N ALA A 9 13.72 47.66 4.20
CA ALA A 9 14.36 46.38 4.10
C ALA A 9 13.38 45.32 4.69
N CYS A 10 12.65 44.64 3.83
CA CYS A 10 11.86 43.47 4.18
C CYS A 10 12.83 42.38 4.61
N GLY A 11 13.05 42.28 5.92
CA GLY A 11 13.85 41.21 6.53
C GLY A 11 13.29 39.86 6.14
N ARG A 12 13.90 39.20 5.14
CA ARG A 12 13.80 37.74 5.01
C ARG A 12 14.44 37.19 6.29
N ALA A 13 13.58 36.77 7.23
CA ALA A 13 13.99 35.93 8.32
C ALA A 13 14.74 34.75 7.69
N ASP A 14 16.04 34.64 7.97
CA ASP A 14 16.86 33.50 7.60
C ASP A 14 16.18 32.23 8.08
N ALA A 15 15.50 31.54 7.18
CA ALA A 15 15.08 30.18 7.40
C ALA A 15 16.38 29.37 7.46
N ALA A 16 16.87 29.12 8.67
CA ALA A 16 18.07 28.35 8.93
C ALA A 16 18.03 27.10 8.05
N ALA A 17 18.96 27.03 7.09
CA ALA A 17 19.02 25.95 6.11
C ALA A 17 19.09 24.61 6.86
N ARG A 18 18.10 23.77 6.68
CA ARG A 18 18.10 22.45 7.31
C ARG A 18 19.35 21.69 6.88
N PRO A 19 20.06 21.03 7.80
CA PRO A 19 21.26 20.28 7.44
C PRO A 19 20.91 19.14 6.47
N SER A 20 21.86 18.78 5.60
CA SER A 20 21.70 17.65 4.68
C SER A 20 21.39 16.35 5.44
N VAL A 21 20.52 15.51 4.86
CA VAL A 21 20.15 14.24 5.49
C VAL A 21 21.26 13.21 5.27
N PRO A 22 21.89 12.68 6.32
CA PRO A 22 22.92 11.66 6.19
C PRO A 22 22.42 10.43 5.43
N ARG A 23 23.26 9.82 4.61
CA ARG A 23 22.93 8.59 3.86
C ARG A 23 22.39 7.47 4.76
N GLY A 24 22.97 7.29 5.95
CA GLY A 24 22.51 6.29 6.92
C GLY A 24 21.09 6.53 7.42
N LEU A 25 20.67 7.78 7.59
CA LEU A 25 19.28 8.11 7.96
C LEU A 25 18.31 7.90 6.78
N THR A 26 18.74 8.21 5.56
CA THR A 26 17.97 7.94 4.34
C THR A 26 17.74 6.42 4.17
N LEU A 27 18.79 5.60 4.40
CA LEU A 27 18.68 4.15 4.37
C LEU A 27 17.75 3.63 5.48
N LEU A 28 17.83 4.20 6.68
CA LEU A 28 16.97 3.84 7.79
C LEU A 28 15.49 4.11 7.45
N PHE A 29 15.16 5.24 6.82
CA PHE A 29 13.79 5.50 6.34
C PHE A 29 13.34 4.46 5.32
N ALA A 30 14.20 4.07 4.37
CA ALA A 30 13.86 3.07 3.37
C ALA A 30 13.61 1.69 4.00
N VAL A 31 14.52 1.23 4.88
CA VAL A 31 14.40 -0.07 5.54
C VAL A 31 13.19 -0.11 6.48
N ALA A 32 13.00 0.93 7.29
CA ALA A 32 11.88 0.98 8.23
C ALA A 32 10.52 1.06 7.50
N ALA A 33 10.41 1.86 6.42
CA ALA A 33 9.19 1.94 5.63
C ALA A 33 8.90 0.61 4.91
N GLY A 34 9.94 -0.04 4.37
CA GLY A 34 9.83 -1.35 3.74
C GLY A 34 9.42 -2.46 4.72
N ALA A 35 10.05 -2.53 5.89
CA ALA A 35 9.67 -3.47 6.94
C ALA A 35 8.23 -3.23 7.45
N SER A 36 7.82 -1.96 7.60
CA SER A 36 6.48 -1.62 8.07
C SER A 36 5.39 -2.06 7.08
N VAL A 37 5.57 -1.83 5.78
CA VAL A 37 4.61 -2.25 4.76
C VAL A 37 4.59 -3.76 4.59
N ALA A 38 5.75 -4.44 4.72
CA ALA A 38 5.85 -5.89 4.57
C ALA A 38 4.90 -6.64 5.52
N ASN A 39 4.69 -6.11 6.74
CA ASN A 39 3.80 -6.71 7.73
C ASN A 39 2.35 -6.84 7.25
N VAL A 40 1.90 -5.97 6.35
CA VAL A 40 0.54 -6.00 5.78
C VAL A 40 0.37 -7.16 4.79
N TYR A 41 1.46 -7.67 4.21
CA TYR A 41 1.42 -8.65 3.12
C TYR A 41 1.86 -10.05 3.51
N TYR A 42 2.36 -10.27 4.74
CA TYR A 42 2.83 -11.58 5.18
C TYR A 42 1.74 -12.66 5.19
N ALA A 43 0.49 -12.29 5.42
CA ALA A 43 -0.61 -13.26 5.47
C ALA A 43 -0.92 -13.91 4.11
N GLN A 44 -0.69 -13.21 2.98
CA GLN A 44 -1.13 -13.70 1.66
C GLN A 44 -0.56 -15.08 1.28
N PRO A 45 0.76 -15.35 1.38
CA PRO A 45 1.30 -16.65 1.07
C PRO A 45 1.04 -17.71 2.16
N LEU A 46 0.41 -17.35 3.27
CA LEU A 46 0.20 -18.21 4.44
C LEU A 46 -1.29 -18.55 4.67
N LEU A 47 -2.20 -18.11 3.79
CA LEU A 47 -3.65 -18.27 4.00
C LEU A 47 -4.07 -19.72 4.14
N ASP A 48 -3.43 -20.64 3.41
CA ASP A 48 -3.70 -22.08 3.51
C ASP A 48 -3.26 -22.66 4.87
N ALA A 49 -2.09 -22.22 5.40
CA ALA A 49 -1.61 -22.63 6.70
C ALA A 49 -2.50 -22.08 7.84
N LEU A 50 -2.94 -20.81 7.72
CA LEU A 50 -3.86 -20.19 8.66
C LEU A 50 -5.25 -20.85 8.62
N ALA A 51 -5.75 -21.19 7.42
CA ALA A 51 -7.02 -21.89 7.26
C ALA A 51 -6.98 -23.24 7.98
N ARG A 52 -5.91 -24.04 7.79
CA ARG A 52 -5.74 -25.33 8.46
C ARG A 52 -5.62 -25.21 9.97
N GLU A 53 -4.79 -24.29 10.47
CA GLU A 53 -4.53 -24.13 11.91
C GLU A 53 -5.77 -23.70 12.70
N PHE A 54 -6.51 -22.75 12.17
CA PHE A 54 -7.69 -22.16 12.84
C PHE A 54 -9.00 -22.80 12.42
N ALA A 55 -8.97 -23.87 11.62
CA ALA A 55 -10.16 -24.52 11.05
C ALA A 55 -11.11 -23.50 10.38
N ILE A 56 -10.55 -22.50 9.69
CA ILE A 56 -11.32 -21.51 8.94
C ILE A 56 -11.70 -22.13 7.60
N ASP A 57 -12.99 -22.03 7.26
CA ASP A 57 -13.47 -22.43 5.95
C ASP A 57 -12.67 -21.76 4.83
N ALA A 58 -12.34 -22.53 3.79
CA ALA A 58 -11.58 -22.03 2.64
C ALA A 58 -12.23 -20.79 2.00
N GLY A 59 -13.56 -20.70 2.02
CA GLY A 59 -14.31 -19.53 1.54
C GLY A 59 -14.18 -18.29 2.43
N ALA A 60 -13.89 -18.47 3.73
CA ALA A 60 -13.83 -17.41 4.71
C ALA A 60 -12.41 -16.92 5.02
N VAL A 61 -11.36 -17.66 4.60
CA VAL A 61 -9.97 -17.33 4.97
C VAL A 61 -9.50 -15.99 4.43
N GLY A 62 -10.08 -15.49 3.35
CA GLY A 62 -9.86 -14.14 2.84
C GLY A 62 -10.18 -13.03 3.87
N GLY A 63 -11.01 -13.35 4.88
CA GLY A 63 -11.28 -12.49 6.01
C GLY A 63 -10.04 -12.05 6.78
N VAL A 64 -8.97 -12.84 6.78
CA VAL A 64 -7.66 -12.49 7.38
C VAL A 64 -7.05 -11.27 6.67
N VAL A 65 -7.03 -11.29 5.34
CA VAL A 65 -6.54 -10.15 4.54
C VAL A 65 -7.51 -8.98 4.66
N THR A 66 -8.81 -9.25 4.65
CA THR A 66 -9.84 -8.20 4.81
C THR A 66 -9.73 -7.49 6.15
N ALA A 67 -9.48 -8.20 7.25
CA ALA A 67 -9.24 -7.60 8.57
C ALA A 67 -7.99 -6.69 8.54
N THR A 68 -6.91 -7.14 7.91
CA THR A 68 -5.70 -6.33 7.74
C THR A 68 -6.00 -5.06 6.93
N GLN A 69 -6.74 -5.16 5.84
CA GLN A 69 -7.10 -4.02 4.99
C GLN A 69 -8.08 -3.05 5.68
N ALA A 70 -9.00 -3.57 6.51
CA ALA A 70 -9.82 -2.72 7.37
C ALA A 70 -8.96 -1.91 8.35
N GLY A 71 -7.94 -2.54 8.94
CA GLY A 71 -6.93 -1.85 9.75
C GLY A 71 -6.20 -0.76 8.96
N CYS A 72 -5.79 -1.04 7.72
CA CYS A 72 -5.16 -0.03 6.83
C CYS A 72 -6.08 1.17 6.61
N ALA A 73 -7.37 0.93 6.33
CA ALA A 73 -8.35 2.01 6.17
C ALA A 73 -8.50 2.85 7.44
N LEU A 74 -8.60 2.20 8.61
CA LEU A 74 -8.67 2.88 9.90
C LEU A 74 -7.40 3.70 10.19
N ALA A 75 -6.22 3.20 9.82
CA ALA A 75 -4.97 3.94 9.94
C ALA A 75 -5.00 5.26 9.16
N LEU A 76 -5.43 5.20 7.91
CA LEU A 76 -5.49 6.37 7.01
C LEU A 76 -6.50 7.41 7.49
N LEU A 77 -7.62 6.97 8.06
CA LEU A 77 -8.65 7.86 8.59
C LEU A 77 -8.27 8.45 9.94
N LEU A 78 -7.76 7.62 10.86
CA LEU A 78 -7.66 7.99 12.27
C LEU A 78 -6.24 8.26 12.73
N VAL A 79 -5.24 7.51 12.26
CA VAL A 79 -3.88 7.57 12.80
C VAL A 79 -2.96 8.48 12.00
N VAL A 80 -3.04 8.45 10.68
CA VAL A 80 -2.20 9.28 9.82
C VAL A 80 -2.39 10.78 10.08
N PRO A 81 -3.62 11.30 10.26
CA PRO A 81 -3.82 12.72 10.60
C PRO A 81 -3.26 13.14 11.96
N LEU A 82 -3.06 12.20 12.92
CA LEU A 82 -2.43 12.50 14.20
C LEU A 82 -0.97 12.94 14.04
N GLY A 83 -0.29 12.50 12.98
CA GLY A 83 1.10 12.88 12.68
C GLY A 83 1.31 14.38 12.47
N ASP A 84 0.24 15.14 12.20
CA ASP A 84 0.28 16.59 12.07
C ASP A 84 -0.02 17.32 13.39
N LEU A 85 -0.51 16.62 14.42
CA LEU A 85 -0.95 17.20 15.70
C LEU A 85 -0.02 16.90 16.87
N VAL A 86 0.70 15.77 16.81
CA VAL A 86 1.57 15.31 17.90
C VAL A 86 3.04 15.27 17.48
N GLU A 87 3.93 15.20 18.45
CA GLU A 87 5.36 15.03 18.19
C GLU A 87 5.62 13.73 17.41
N ARG A 88 6.04 13.89 16.17
CA ARG A 88 6.19 12.76 15.22
C ARG A 88 7.13 11.67 15.71
N ARG A 89 8.22 12.02 16.42
CA ARG A 89 9.18 11.03 16.94
C ARG A 89 8.55 10.12 17.99
N ARG A 90 7.79 10.69 18.94
CA ARG A 90 7.08 9.91 19.96
C ARG A 90 5.99 9.05 19.32
N LEU A 91 5.23 9.63 18.40
CA LEU A 91 4.20 8.90 17.67
C LEU A 91 4.79 7.67 16.94
N MET A 92 5.93 7.83 16.24
CA MET A 92 6.62 6.72 15.57
C MET A 92 7.07 5.64 16.54
N ALA A 93 7.64 6.01 17.70
CA ALA A 93 8.07 5.05 18.70
C ALA A 93 6.90 4.25 19.28
N VAL A 94 5.81 4.92 19.63
CA VAL A 94 4.60 4.27 20.15
C VAL A 94 3.99 3.35 19.10
N GLN A 95 3.86 3.80 17.87
CA GLN A 95 3.34 2.98 16.76
C GLN A 95 4.21 1.74 16.51
N ALA A 96 5.54 1.87 16.55
CA ALA A 96 6.45 0.75 16.35
C ALA A 96 6.35 -0.29 17.47
N LEU A 97 6.23 0.14 18.73
CA LEU A 97 6.04 -0.75 19.87
C LEU A 97 4.68 -1.46 19.83
N LEU A 98 3.62 -0.72 19.51
CA LEU A 98 2.29 -1.31 19.34
C LEU A 98 2.24 -2.28 18.16
N LEU A 99 2.94 -1.99 17.05
CA LEU A 99 3.05 -2.90 15.92
C LEU A 99 3.81 -4.18 16.31
N CYS A 100 4.89 -4.05 17.07
CA CYS A 100 5.58 -5.21 17.64
C CYS A 100 4.64 -6.08 18.48
N ALA A 101 3.83 -5.46 19.36
CA ALA A 101 2.85 -6.17 20.18
C ALA A 101 1.74 -6.82 19.32
N ALA A 102 1.25 -6.14 18.28
CA ALA A 102 0.24 -6.69 17.37
C ALA A 102 0.79 -7.91 16.62
N LEU A 103 2.02 -7.84 16.10
CA LEU A 103 2.68 -8.95 15.42
C LEU A 103 2.90 -10.15 16.37
N ALA A 104 3.38 -9.90 17.59
CA ALA A 104 3.48 -10.93 18.61
C ALA A 104 2.10 -11.54 18.94
N GLY A 105 1.05 -10.70 18.98
CA GLY A 105 -0.33 -11.12 19.15
C GLY A 105 -0.82 -12.05 18.04
N VAL A 106 -0.42 -11.80 16.78
CA VAL A 106 -0.72 -12.74 15.67
C VAL A 106 0.01 -14.07 15.91
N GLY A 107 1.30 -14.03 16.25
CA GLY A 107 2.10 -15.25 16.52
C GLY A 107 1.56 -16.07 17.70
N CYS A 108 0.98 -15.41 18.71
CA CYS A 108 0.38 -16.04 19.88
C CYS A 108 -1.11 -16.38 19.73
N ALA A 109 -1.73 -16.08 18.58
CA ALA A 109 -3.16 -16.31 18.39
C ALA A 109 -3.53 -17.77 18.59
N GLY A 110 -4.50 -18.04 19.44
CA GLY A 110 -5.06 -19.37 19.71
C GLY A 110 -6.50 -19.53 19.23
N SER A 111 -7.10 -18.48 18.64
CA SER A 111 -8.44 -18.51 18.10
C SER A 111 -8.61 -17.53 16.93
N THR A 112 -9.58 -17.81 16.06
CA THR A 112 -9.87 -16.96 14.90
C THR A 112 -10.18 -15.51 15.25
N PRO A 113 -11.01 -15.17 16.29
CA PRO A 113 -11.25 -13.78 16.64
C PRO A 113 -9.98 -13.02 17.08
N VAL A 114 -9.09 -13.69 17.84
CA VAL A 114 -7.81 -13.10 18.26
C VAL A 114 -6.91 -12.87 17.05
N LEU A 115 -6.83 -13.83 16.13
CA LEU A 115 -6.11 -13.69 14.87
C LEU A 115 -6.61 -12.49 14.07
N LEU A 116 -7.91 -12.39 13.82
CA LEU A 116 -8.50 -11.29 13.04
C LEU A 116 -8.30 -9.93 13.71
N GLY A 117 -8.45 -9.85 15.03
CA GLY A 117 -8.18 -8.63 15.80
C GLY A 117 -6.71 -8.20 15.73
N ALA A 118 -5.77 -9.14 15.86
CA ALA A 118 -4.34 -8.86 15.75
C ALA A 118 -3.94 -8.49 14.32
N MET A 119 -4.56 -9.10 13.28
CA MET A 119 -4.37 -8.74 11.88
C MET A 119 -4.89 -7.33 11.57
N LEU A 120 -6.05 -6.96 12.10
CA LEU A 120 -6.58 -5.59 11.99
C LEU A 120 -5.59 -4.58 12.60
N LEU A 121 -5.09 -4.85 13.80
CA LEU A 121 -4.10 -4.00 14.45
C LEU A 121 -2.78 -3.94 13.67
N THR A 122 -2.34 -5.05 13.09
CA THR A 122 -1.14 -5.10 12.23
C THR A 122 -1.33 -4.22 10.99
N GLY A 123 -2.48 -4.29 10.32
CA GLY A 123 -2.81 -3.42 9.18
C GLY A 123 -2.85 -1.94 9.57
N LEU A 124 -3.49 -1.63 10.71
CA LEU A 124 -3.59 -0.27 11.23
C LEU A 124 -2.22 0.31 11.53
N LEU A 125 -1.41 -0.39 12.33
CA LEU A 125 -0.13 0.12 12.80
C LEU A 125 0.95 0.07 11.71
N GLY A 126 0.96 -0.97 10.87
CA GLY A 126 1.87 -1.09 9.73
C GLY A 126 1.68 0.03 8.70
N THR A 127 0.42 0.34 8.35
CA THR A 127 0.09 1.44 7.45
C THR A 127 0.39 2.80 8.06
N ALA A 128 0.00 3.03 9.32
CA ALA A 128 0.28 4.27 10.03
C ALA A 128 1.81 4.53 10.11
N MET A 129 2.58 3.50 10.42
CA MET A 129 4.03 3.57 10.50
C MET A 129 4.66 3.87 9.13
N THR A 130 4.21 3.20 8.06
CA THR A 130 4.69 3.42 6.69
C THR A 130 4.44 4.86 6.24
N GLN A 131 3.22 5.35 6.37
CA GLN A 131 2.86 6.72 5.98
C GLN A 131 3.55 7.76 6.86
N GLY A 132 3.63 7.49 8.16
CA GLY A 132 4.34 8.33 9.10
C GLY A 132 5.83 8.48 8.80
N LEU A 133 6.51 7.40 8.41
CA LEU A 133 7.93 7.42 8.02
C LEU A 133 8.16 8.23 6.74
N ILE A 134 7.28 8.10 5.74
CA ILE A 134 7.35 8.88 4.50
C ILE A 134 7.17 10.37 4.82
N ALA A 135 6.16 10.72 5.64
CA ALA A 135 5.93 12.10 6.06
C ALA A 135 7.08 12.64 6.92
N TYR A 136 7.69 11.80 7.77
CA TYR A 136 8.86 12.16 8.55
C TYR A 136 10.07 12.45 7.67
N ALA A 137 10.33 11.57 6.68
CA ALA A 137 11.40 11.72 5.70
C ALA A 137 11.27 13.03 4.93
N ALA A 138 10.05 13.38 4.50
CA ALA A 138 9.74 14.65 3.84
C ALA A 138 9.99 15.86 4.76
N GLY A 139 9.64 15.74 6.06
CA GLY A 139 9.83 16.79 7.05
C GLY A 139 11.27 16.98 7.51
N ALA A 140 12.10 15.92 7.50
CA ALA A 140 13.49 15.95 7.92
C ALA A 140 14.42 16.49 6.84
N ALA A 141 14.03 16.37 5.57
CA ALA A 141 14.86 16.75 4.42
C ALA A 141 14.73 18.25 4.08
N PRO A 142 15.85 18.94 3.73
CA PRO A 142 15.79 20.25 3.08
C PRO A 142 15.09 20.12 1.72
N ASP A 143 14.54 21.22 1.21
CA ASP A 143 13.76 21.22 -0.03
C ASP A 143 14.54 20.67 -1.24
N THR A 144 15.85 20.93 -1.29
CA THR A 144 16.78 20.45 -2.33
C THR A 144 16.99 18.93 -2.32
N GLU A 145 16.83 18.27 -1.17
CA GLU A 145 17.04 16.82 -1.01
C GLU A 145 15.74 16.03 -0.77
N ARG A 146 14.60 16.71 -0.61
CA ARG A 146 13.32 16.09 -0.28
C ARG A 146 12.95 14.96 -1.23
N GLY A 147 13.10 15.20 -2.54
CA GLY A 147 12.81 14.17 -3.55
C GLY A 147 13.66 12.91 -3.40
N ARG A 148 14.97 13.08 -3.09
CA ARG A 148 15.90 11.96 -2.87
C ARG A 148 15.52 11.14 -1.63
N VAL A 149 15.23 11.81 -0.52
CA VAL A 149 14.95 11.12 0.77
C VAL A 149 13.59 10.45 0.76
N VAL A 150 12.55 11.14 0.25
CA VAL A 150 11.20 10.56 0.09
C VAL A 150 11.21 9.44 -0.94
N GLY A 151 11.92 9.63 -2.06
CA GLY A 151 12.09 8.59 -3.07
C GLY A 151 12.76 7.33 -2.54
N ALA A 152 13.76 7.47 -1.65
CA ALA A 152 14.38 6.33 -0.99
C ALA A 152 13.41 5.61 -0.04
N ALA A 153 12.60 6.34 0.75
CA ALA A 153 11.59 5.74 1.62
C ALA A 153 10.52 4.98 0.80
N GLN A 154 10.04 5.57 -0.30
CA GLN A 154 9.08 4.92 -1.21
C GLN A 154 9.70 3.71 -1.92
N GLY A 155 10.97 3.79 -2.33
CA GLY A 155 11.71 2.65 -2.87
C GLY A 155 11.81 1.51 -1.87
N GLY A 156 12.03 1.84 -0.59
CA GLY A 156 11.98 0.88 0.51
C GLY A 156 10.61 0.20 0.65
N VAL A 157 9.52 0.96 0.58
CA VAL A 157 8.15 0.41 0.57
C VAL A 157 7.99 -0.60 -0.57
N PHE A 158 8.46 -0.25 -1.75
CA PHE A 158 8.37 -1.11 -2.94
C PHE A 158 9.12 -2.43 -2.75
N ILE A 159 10.37 -2.34 -2.29
CA ILE A 159 11.21 -3.50 -2.01
C ILE A 159 10.58 -4.35 -0.89
N GLY A 160 10.08 -3.72 0.16
CA GLY A 160 9.40 -4.39 1.27
C GLY A 160 8.18 -5.19 0.80
N LEU A 161 7.36 -4.62 -0.07
CA LEU A 161 6.19 -5.29 -0.65
C LEU A 161 6.57 -6.52 -1.49
N LEU A 162 7.63 -6.42 -2.29
CA LEU A 162 8.11 -7.53 -3.11
C LEU A 162 8.71 -8.66 -2.25
N LEU A 163 9.56 -8.28 -1.29
CA LEU A 163 10.24 -9.26 -0.43
C LEU A 163 9.31 -9.87 0.62
N ALA A 164 8.24 -9.20 1.00
CA ALA A 164 7.34 -9.67 2.06
C ALA A 164 6.87 -11.10 1.82
N ARG A 165 6.43 -11.41 0.61
CA ARG A 165 5.90 -12.74 0.27
C ARG A 165 6.98 -13.82 0.30
N VAL A 166 8.17 -13.53 -0.22
CA VAL A 166 9.30 -14.45 -0.23
C VAL A 166 9.79 -14.72 1.19
N LEU A 167 9.99 -13.67 1.99
CA LEU A 167 10.46 -13.79 3.37
C LEU A 167 9.43 -14.51 4.25
N ALA A 168 8.15 -14.22 4.09
CA ALA A 168 7.09 -14.91 4.80
C ALA A 168 7.05 -16.39 4.42
N GLY A 169 7.14 -16.70 3.12
CA GLY A 169 7.22 -18.09 2.66
C GLY A 169 8.42 -18.83 3.22
N ALA A 170 9.61 -18.25 3.10
CA ALA A 170 10.84 -18.87 3.57
C ALA A 170 10.85 -19.12 5.09
N ALA A 171 10.44 -18.13 5.88
CA ALA A 171 10.36 -18.28 7.33
C ALA A 171 9.31 -19.33 7.73
N SER A 172 8.18 -19.38 7.01
CA SER A 172 7.12 -20.36 7.24
C SER A 172 7.58 -21.78 6.92
N ASP A 173 8.28 -21.99 5.81
CA ASP A 173 8.80 -23.31 5.41
C ASP A 173 9.86 -23.82 6.38
N LEU A 174 10.66 -22.90 6.97
CA LEU A 174 11.75 -23.26 7.91
C LEU A 174 11.25 -23.53 9.33
N ALA A 175 10.32 -22.73 9.85
CA ALA A 175 9.95 -22.76 11.27
C ALA A 175 8.46 -22.53 11.53
N GLY A 176 7.63 -22.72 10.49
CA GLY A 176 6.17 -22.54 10.57
C GLY A 176 5.74 -21.09 10.49
N TRP A 177 4.46 -20.86 10.18
CA TRP A 177 3.90 -19.52 9.92
C TRP A 177 4.04 -18.54 11.11
N ARG A 178 4.03 -19.04 12.34
CA ARG A 178 4.21 -18.21 13.55
C ARG A 178 5.57 -17.53 13.60
N SER A 179 6.62 -18.17 13.08
CA SER A 179 7.97 -17.63 13.05
C SER A 179 8.06 -16.35 12.24
N VAL A 180 7.23 -16.19 11.20
CA VAL A 180 7.14 -14.98 10.37
C VAL A 180 6.78 -13.78 11.25
N TYR A 181 5.77 -13.92 12.09
CA TYR A 181 5.26 -12.84 12.93
C TYR A 181 6.17 -12.56 14.12
N PHE A 182 6.75 -13.57 14.76
CA PHE A 182 7.73 -13.36 15.83
C PHE A 182 9.03 -12.74 15.29
N GLY A 183 9.51 -13.17 14.13
CA GLY A 183 10.66 -12.57 13.46
C GLY A 183 10.39 -11.11 13.07
N ALA A 184 9.20 -10.83 12.53
CA ALA A 184 8.77 -9.47 12.21
C ALA A 184 8.65 -8.60 13.47
N ALA A 185 8.11 -9.13 14.58
CA ALA A 185 8.03 -8.42 15.86
C ALA A 185 9.42 -8.05 16.39
N ALA A 186 10.37 -9.01 16.35
CA ALA A 186 11.75 -8.75 16.75
C ALA A 186 12.43 -7.70 15.85
N ALA A 187 12.23 -7.77 14.53
CA ALA A 187 12.75 -6.79 13.59
C ALA A 187 12.16 -5.39 13.85
N MET A 188 10.84 -5.31 14.09
CA MET A 188 10.19 -4.03 14.39
C MET A 188 10.63 -3.45 15.74
N LEU A 189 10.91 -4.28 16.74
CA LEU A 189 11.48 -3.84 18.02
C LEU A 189 12.89 -3.27 17.85
N ALA A 190 13.75 -3.93 17.08
CA ALA A 190 15.08 -3.43 16.75
C ALA A 190 15.02 -2.11 15.97
N LEU A 191 14.10 -2.02 14.99
CA LEU A 191 13.86 -0.78 14.24
C LEU A 191 13.31 0.33 15.13
N ALA A 192 12.42 0.03 16.07
CA ALA A 192 11.91 1.00 17.05
C ALA A 192 13.04 1.62 17.88
N ALA A 193 13.95 0.78 18.40
CA ALA A 193 15.12 1.23 19.15
C ALA A 193 16.06 2.09 18.28
N LEU A 194 16.29 1.68 17.04
CA LEU A 194 17.15 2.42 16.11
C LEU A 194 16.53 3.77 15.69
N LEU A 195 15.24 3.79 15.38
CA LEU A 195 14.50 5.01 15.07
C LEU A 195 14.51 5.97 16.26
N TRP A 196 14.25 5.47 17.48
CA TRP A 196 14.32 6.29 18.70
C TRP A 196 15.67 6.96 18.88
N ARG A 197 16.77 6.27 18.56
CA ARG A 197 18.14 6.81 18.70
C ARG A 197 18.55 7.75 17.58
N ARG A 198 18.07 7.55 16.35
CA ARG A 198 18.58 8.21 15.14
C ARG A 198 17.66 9.27 14.56
N LEU A 199 16.37 9.28 14.90
CA LEU A 199 15.45 10.27 14.38
C LEU A 199 15.72 11.65 14.98
N PRO A 200 15.94 12.70 14.16
CA PRO A 200 16.10 14.07 14.66
C PRO A 200 14.79 14.58 15.25
N HIS A 201 14.86 15.46 16.23
CA HIS A 201 13.66 16.16 16.72
C HIS A 201 13.17 17.13 15.64
N LEU A 202 11.97 16.93 15.16
CA LEU A 202 11.29 17.85 14.27
C LEU A 202 10.29 18.69 15.09
N PRO A 203 10.27 20.03 14.89
CA PRO A 203 9.27 20.85 15.53
C PRO A 203 7.88 20.40 15.10
N PRO A 204 6.89 20.40 16.01
CA PRO A 204 5.52 20.06 15.65
C PRO A 204 5.02 21.03 14.58
N VAL A 205 4.36 20.48 13.57
CA VAL A 205 3.70 21.30 12.55
C VAL A 205 2.53 21.99 13.24
N ARG A 206 2.61 23.30 13.45
CA ARG A 206 1.54 24.10 14.04
C ARG A 206 0.37 24.21 13.05
N GLN A 207 -0.40 23.15 12.88
CA GLN A 207 -1.67 23.26 12.18
C GLN A 207 -2.75 23.75 13.16
N ARG A 208 -3.50 24.79 12.75
CA ARG A 208 -4.60 25.35 13.52
C ARG A 208 -5.89 24.53 13.46
N LEU A 209 -5.91 23.43 12.67
CA LEU A 209 -7.10 22.62 12.46
C LEU A 209 -7.28 21.63 13.61
N ARG A 210 -8.51 21.53 14.12
CA ARG A 210 -8.90 20.49 15.08
C ARG A 210 -8.93 19.13 14.39
N TYR A 211 -8.59 18.07 15.10
CA TYR A 211 -8.58 16.70 14.59
C TYR A 211 -9.88 16.31 13.86
N ALA A 212 -11.04 16.61 14.48
CA ALA A 212 -12.33 16.36 13.85
C ALA A 212 -12.52 17.11 12.52
N ALA A 213 -11.96 18.31 12.39
CA ALA A 213 -12.01 19.08 11.15
C ALA A 213 -11.11 18.45 10.05
N LEU A 214 -9.99 17.85 10.43
CA LEU A 214 -9.15 17.10 9.48
C LEU A 214 -9.90 15.88 8.93
N ILE A 215 -10.49 15.07 9.81
CA ILE A 215 -11.30 13.92 9.39
C ILE A 215 -12.51 14.37 8.55
N GLY A 216 -13.25 15.38 9.01
CA GLY A 216 -14.39 15.94 8.28
C GLY A 216 -14.01 16.42 6.89
N SER A 217 -12.81 17.02 6.73
CA SER A 217 -12.31 17.46 5.43
C SER A 217 -12.00 16.30 4.46
N MET A 218 -11.58 15.12 4.96
CA MET A 218 -11.40 13.93 4.13
C MET A 218 -12.75 13.41 3.61
N PHE A 219 -13.78 13.36 4.47
CA PHE A 219 -15.12 12.99 4.04
C PHE A 219 -15.72 14.01 3.06
N ALA A 220 -15.45 15.30 3.25
CA ALA A 220 -15.86 16.34 2.30
C ALA A 220 -15.20 16.12 0.92
N LEU A 221 -13.89 15.79 0.87
CA LEU A 221 -13.20 15.46 -0.38
C LEU A 221 -13.84 14.22 -1.05
N LEU A 222 -14.07 13.14 -0.29
CA LEU A 222 -14.72 11.93 -0.81
C LEU A 222 -16.11 12.21 -1.40
N ARG A 223 -16.85 13.19 -0.85
CA ARG A 223 -18.21 13.52 -1.28
C ARG A 223 -18.25 14.52 -2.45
N HIS A 224 -17.30 15.46 -2.51
CA HIS A 224 -17.40 16.61 -3.43
C HIS A 224 -16.35 16.63 -4.54
N ASP A 225 -15.20 15.94 -4.36
CA ASP A 225 -14.16 15.92 -5.38
C ASP A 225 -14.44 14.83 -6.43
N ARG A 226 -14.88 15.27 -7.61
CA ARG A 226 -15.22 14.38 -8.72
C ARG A 226 -14.02 13.60 -9.24
N VAL A 227 -12.83 14.22 -9.28
CA VAL A 227 -11.60 13.57 -9.75
C VAL A 227 -11.22 12.43 -8.78
N LEU A 228 -11.27 12.73 -7.47
CA LEU A 228 -11.02 11.72 -6.44
C LEU A 228 -12.02 10.56 -6.53
N GLN A 229 -13.30 10.82 -6.72
CA GLN A 229 -14.34 9.79 -6.84
C GLN A 229 -14.09 8.85 -8.03
N VAL A 230 -13.80 9.43 -9.21
CA VAL A 230 -13.55 8.65 -10.43
C VAL A 230 -12.24 7.88 -10.33
N ARG A 231 -11.16 8.53 -9.92
CA ARG A 231 -9.85 7.87 -9.80
C ARG A 231 -9.79 6.91 -8.62
N GLY A 232 -10.50 7.21 -7.53
CA GLY A 232 -10.68 6.30 -6.41
C GLY A 232 -11.51 5.07 -6.79
N GLY A 233 -12.60 5.22 -7.53
CA GLY A 233 -13.38 4.10 -8.04
C GLY A 233 -12.57 3.17 -8.94
N LEU A 234 -11.75 3.72 -9.84
CA LEU A 234 -10.79 2.94 -10.64
C LEU A 234 -9.77 2.21 -9.75
N ALA A 235 -9.25 2.87 -8.71
CA ALA A 235 -8.33 2.26 -7.77
C ALA A 235 -8.99 1.10 -7.00
N LEU A 236 -10.24 1.29 -6.53
CA LEU A 236 -10.99 0.25 -5.84
C LEU A 236 -11.09 -1.01 -6.71
N LEU A 237 -11.52 -0.88 -7.95
CA LEU A 237 -11.68 -2.01 -8.87
C LEU A 237 -10.34 -2.65 -9.23
N MET A 238 -9.31 -1.85 -9.49
CA MET A 238 -7.96 -2.33 -9.80
C MET A 238 -7.36 -3.11 -8.62
N PHE A 239 -7.44 -2.56 -7.40
CA PHE A 239 -6.92 -3.25 -6.22
C PHE A 239 -7.75 -4.46 -5.80
N ALA A 240 -9.05 -4.46 -6.11
CA ALA A 240 -9.87 -5.66 -5.99
C ALA A 240 -9.34 -6.76 -6.94
N ALA A 241 -9.15 -6.46 -8.22
CA ALA A 241 -8.58 -7.41 -9.19
C ALA A 241 -7.21 -7.92 -8.75
N PHE A 242 -6.35 -7.03 -8.26
CA PHE A 242 -5.01 -7.38 -7.76
C PHE A 242 -5.07 -8.34 -6.56
N ASN A 243 -5.94 -8.07 -5.58
CA ASN A 243 -6.09 -8.93 -4.41
C ASN A 243 -6.88 -10.20 -4.69
N ILE A 244 -7.76 -10.22 -5.68
CA ILE A 244 -8.38 -11.45 -6.18
C ILE A 244 -7.29 -12.46 -6.58
N PHE A 245 -6.29 -12.03 -7.30
CA PHE A 245 -5.17 -12.89 -7.71
C PHE A 245 -4.28 -13.28 -6.52
N TRP A 246 -3.71 -12.29 -5.83
CA TRP A 246 -2.69 -12.54 -4.81
C TRP A 246 -3.20 -13.28 -3.57
N SER A 247 -4.48 -13.14 -3.22
CA SER A 247 -5.06 -13.86 -2.06
C SER A 247 -5.49 -15.27 -2.41
N ALA A 248 -5.78 -15.57 -3.69
CA ALA A 248 -6.15 -16.91 -4.10
C ALA A 248 -4.95 -17.78 -4.49
N LEU A 249 -3.83 -17.19 -4.92
CA LEU A 249 -2.70 -17.89 -5.54
C LEU A 249 -2.16 -19.03 -4.68
N VAL A 250 -2.08 -18.85 -3.36
CA VAL A 250 -1.55 -19.87 -2.45
C VAL A 250 -2.44 -21.11 -2.41
N LEU A 251 -3.76 -20.96 -2.53
CA LEU A 251 -4.72 -22.05 -2.35
C LEU A 251 -4.52 -23.21 -3.35
N PRO A 252 -4.47 -22.99 -4.68
CA PRO A 252 -4.19 -24.06 -5.62
C PRO A 252 -2.73 -24.51 -5.61
N LEU A 253 -1.77 -23.61 -5.38
CA LEU A 253 -0.37 -23.96 -5.50
C LEU A 253 0.18 -24.75 -4.31
N SER A 254 -0.36 -24.60 -3.10
CA SER A 254 0.00 -25.39 -1.93
C SER A 254 -0.68 -26.77 -1.88
N ALA A 255 -1.69 -27.00 -2.74
CA ALA A 255 -2.43 -28.25 -2.83
C ALA A 255 -1.94 -29.14 -4.00
N PRO A 256 -2.30 -30.45 -4.02
CA PRO A 256 -2.07 -31.30 -5.19
C PRO A 256 -2.73 -30.72 -6.45
N PRO A 257 -2.12 -30.87 -7.64
CA PRO A 257 -0.91 -31.65 -7.93
C PRO A 257 0.41 -30.89 -7.68
N TYR A 258 0.39 -29.57 -7.36
CA TYR A 258 1.58 -28.73 -7.35
C TYR A 258 2.40 -28.89 -6.06
N ASN A 259 1.76 -28.87 -4.89
CA ASN A 259 2.41 -28.97 -3.58
C ASN A 259 3.64 -28.08 -3.44
N LEU A 260 3.56 -26.83 -3.94
CA LEU A 260 4.66 -25.90 -3.86
C LEU A 260 4.86 -25.39 -2.43
N SER A 261 6.12 -25.18 -2.05
CA SER A 261 6.45 -24.54 -0.78
C SER A 261 6.00 -23.07 -0.76
N HIS A 262 5.76 -22.51 0.41
CA HIS A 262 5.39 -21.10 0.56
C HIS A 262 6.47 -20.16 0.02
N THR A 263 7.76 -20.58 0.10
CA THR A 263 8.89 -19.86 -0.52
C THR A 263 8.72 -19.77 -2.03
N ALA A 264 8.41 -20.89 -2.70
CA ALA A 264 8.23 -20.94 -4.15
C ALA A 264 7.04 -20.10 -4.58
N ILE A 265 5.93 -20.16 -3.84
CA ILE A 265 4.73 -19.34 -4.09
C ILE A 265 5.06 -17.86 -3.89
N GLY A 266 5.76 -17.52 -2.81
CA GLY A 266 6.20 -16.15 -2.53
C GLY A 266 7.12 -15.58 -3.60
N ALA A 267 7.97 -16.44 -4.23
CA ALA A 267 8.91 -16.03 -5.27
C ALA A 267 8.23 -15.50 -6.54
N PHE A 268 6.98 -15.91 -6.82
CA PHE A 268 6.18 -15.28 -7.88
C PHE A 268 5.97 -13.78 -7.66
N GLY A 269 6.03 -13.31 -6.40
CA GLY A 269 6.00 -11.89 -6.08
C GLY A 269 7.15 -11.10 -6.68
N LEU A 270 8.32 -11.72 -6.91
CA LEU A 270 9.47 -11.05 -7.51
C LEU A 270 9.25 -10.74 -9.00
N VAL A 271 8.40 -11.49 -9.69
CA VAL A 271 8.01 -11.21 -11.08
C VAL A 271 7.37 -9.82 -11.17
N GLY A 272 6.63 -9.41 -10.13
CA GLY A 272 6.01 -8.08 -10.03
C GLY A 272 7.00 -6.91 -9.97
N ALA A 273 8.30 -7.16 -9.70
CA ALA A 273 9.32 -6.11 -9.72
C ALA A 273 9.41 -5.39 -11.08
N VAL A 274 9.10 -6.07 -12.17
CA VAL A 274 9.05 -5.48 -13.52
C VAL A 274 7.93 -4.43 -13.63
N GLY A 275 6.83 -4.62 -12.89
CA GLY A 275 5.72 -3.63 -12.81
C GLY A 275 6.19 -2.25 -12.32
N ALA A 276 7.17 -2.20 -11.41
CA ALA A 276 7.77 -0.96 -10.94
C ALA A 276 8.42 -0.14 -12.07
N LEU A 277 9.10 -0.81 -12.99
CA LEU A 277 9.73 -0.15 -14.14
C LEU A 277 8.67 0.45 -15.09
N ALA A 278 7.55 -0.25 -15.24
CA ALA A 278 6.42 0.24 -16.04
C ALA A 278 5.73 1.44 -15.38
N ALA A 279 5.61 1.46 -14.05
CA ALA A 279 5.06 2.58 -13.29
C ALA A 279 5.79 3.90 -13.60
N ALA A 280 7.12 3.87 -13.65
CA ALA A 280 7.91 5.05 -13.99
C ALA A 280 7.65 5.59 -15.41
N ARG A 281 7.37 4.69 -16.39
CA ARG A 281 6.99 5.09 -17.75
C ARG A 281 5.57 5.66 -17.80
N ALA A 282 4.63 5.03 -17.09
CA ALA A 282 3.25 5.49 -17.02
C ALA A 282 3.15 6.90 -16.41
N GLY A 283 3.91 7.16 -15.32
CA GLY A 283 4.00 8.49 -14.72
C GLY A 283 4.48 9.55 -15.72
N ARG A 284 5.55 9.27 -16.47
CA ARG A 284 6.06 10.20 -17.51
C ARG A 284 5.05 10.44 -18.65
N LEU A 285 4.27 9.44 -19.03
CA LEU A 285 3.21 9.59 -20.03
C LEU A 285 2.07 10.47 -19.49
N ALA A 286 1.68 10.26 -18.24
CA ALA A 286 0.69 11.10 -17.57
C ALA A 286 1.15 12.56 -17.47
N ASP A 287 2.45 12.77 -17.17
CA ASP A 287 3.05 14.11 -17.09
C ASP A 287 3.07 14.84 -18.44
N ARG A 288 3.14 14.10 -19.54
CA ARG A 288 3.09 14.62 -20.92
C ARG A 288 1.67 14.82 -21.46
N GLY A 289 0.65 14.69 -20.64
CA GLY A 289 -0.76 14.85 -21.08
C GLY A 289 -1.41 13.60 -21.66
N HIS A 290 -0.73 12.44 -21.67
CA HIS A 290 -1.24 11.19 -22.23
C HIS A 290 -1.86 10.26 -21.14
N ALA A 291 -2.36 10.84 -20.05
CA ALA A 291 -2.92 10.09 -18.91
C ALA A 291 -4.10 9.18 -19.31
N ALA A 292 -4.98 9.65 -20.21
CA ALA A 292 -6.12 8.86 -20.67
C ALA A 292 -5.68 7.62 -21.45
N GLN A 293 -4.71 7.77 -22.35
CA GLN A 293 -4.16 6.66 -23.13
C GLN A 293 -3.43 5.67 -22.23
N ALA A 294 -2.61 6.16 -21.29
CA ALA A 294 -1.90 5.33 -20.31
C ALA A 294 -2.90 4.52 -19.46
N THR A 295 -3.98 5.16 -18.98
CA THR A 295 -5.04 4.47 -18.20
C THR A 295 -5.73 3.40 -19.06
N PHE A 296 -6.08 3.70 -20.30
CA PHE A 296 -6.76 2.75 -21.19
C PHE A 296 -5.90 1.51 -21.45
N VAL A 297 -4.64 1.71 -21.86
CA VAL A 297 -3.71 0.60 -22.10
C VAL A 297 -3.50 -0.23 -20.83
N ALA A 298 -3.34 0.42 -19.68
CA ALA A 298 -3.16 -0.26 -18.40
C ALA A 298 -4.38 -1.11 -17.99
N LEU A 299 -5.61 -0.61 -18.24
CA LEU A 299 -6.84 -1.37 -18.02
C LEU A 299 -6.96 -2.57 -18.97
N LEU A 300 -6.54 -2.43 -20.23
CA LEU A 300 -6.48 -3.56 -21.16
C LEU A 300 -5.47 -4.61 -20.71
N LEU A 301 -4.28 -4.20 -20.24
CA LEU A 301 -3.27 -5.11 -19.69
C LEU A 301 -3.82 -5.85 -18.46
N LEU A 302 -4.50 -5.13 -17.56
CA LEU A 302 -5.12 -5.72 -16.38
C LEU A 302 -6.17 -6.77 -16.74
N LEU A 303 -6.99 -6.51 -17.74
CA LEU A 303 -7.99 -7.45 -18.24
C LEU A 303 -7.32 -8.64 -18.96
N ALA A 304 -6.35 -8.38 -19.83
CA ALA A 304 -5.64 -9.40 -20.59
C ALA A 304 -4.83 -10.36 -19.71
N ALA A 305 -4.41 -9.91 -18.52
CA ALA A 305 -3.67 -10.73 -17.57
C ALA A 305 -4.40 -12.04 -17.21
N TRP A 306 -5.72 -12.01 -17.17
CA TRP A 306 -6.54 -13.16 -16.78
C TRP A 306 -6.53 -14.30 -17.80
N LEU A 307 -6.15 -14.03 -19.07
CA LEU A 307 -6.02 -15.06 -20.10
C LEU A 307 -4.89 -16.05 -19.77
N PRO A 308 -3.62 -15.63 -19.61
CA PRO A 308 -2.56 -16.54 -19.20
C PRO A 308 -2.77 -17.08 -17.79
N LEU A 309 -3.32 -16.30 -16.83
CA LEU A 309 -3.60 -16.79 -15.50
C LEU A 309 -4.61 -17.97 -15.49
N ALA A 310 -5.58 -17.96 -16.39
CA ALA A 310 -6.53 -19.05 -16.52
C ALA A 310 -5.88 -20.37 -17.03
N TRP A 311 -4.70 -20.29 -17.63
CA TRP A 311 -3.96 -21.47 -18.09
C TRP A 311 -2.98 -22.05 -17.08
N MET A 312 -2.93 -21.52 -15.86
CA MET A 312 -2.08 -22.02 -14.78
C MET A 312 -2.22 -23.54 -14.58
N GLU A 313 -3.45 -24.07 -14.65
CA GLU A 313 -3.73 -25.51 -14.47
C GLU A 313 -3.07 -26.40 -15.56
N ARG A 314 -2.71 -25.83 -16.71
CA ARG A 314 -2.00 -26.52 -17.78
C ARG A 314 -0.48 -26.28 -17.75
N SER A 315 -0.07 -25.10 -17.30
CA SER A 315 1.35 -24.72 -17.23
C SER A 315 1.56 -23.63 -16.20
N LEU A 316 2.39 -23.90 -15.19
CA LEU A 316 2.80 -22.90 -14.20
C LEU A 316 3.54 -21.71 -14.82
N TRP A 317 4.19 -21.91 -15.99
CA TRP A 317 4.86 -20.83 -16.71
C TRP A 317 3.88 -19.74 -17.20
N ALA A 318 2.60 -20.08 -17.35
CA ALA A 318 1.56 -19.12 -17.69
C ALA A 318 1.33 -18.07 -16.61
N LEU A 319 1.70 -18.35 -15.34
CA LEU A 319 1.67 -17.37 -14.26
C LEU A 319 2.60 -16.19 -14.54
N VAL A 320 3.77 -16.42 -15.13
CA VAL A 320 4.76 -15.36 -15.35
C VAL A 320 4.20 -14.23 -16.21
N PRO A 321 3.74 -14.46 -17.47
CA PRO A 321 3.14 -13.38 -18.27
C PRO A 321 1.87 -12.82 -17.62
N GLY A 322 1.07 -13.65 -16.92
CA GLY A 322 -0.12 -13.20 -16.23
C GLY A 322 0.21 -12.19 -15.12
N ILE A 323 1.17 -12.50 -14.27
CA ILE A 323 1.63 -11.62 -13.18
C ILE A 323 2.24 -10.35 -13.78
N LEU A 324 3.08 -10.46 -14.83
CA LEU A 324 3.67 -9.29 -15.47
C LEU A 324 2.60 -8.32 -15.99
N LEU A 325 1.58 -8.83 -16.70
CA LEU A 325 0.49 -8.00 -17.23
C LEU A 325 -0.34 -7.37 -16.08
N LEU A 326 -0.63 -8.15 -15.04
CA LEU A 326 -1.38 -7.69 -13.87
C LEU A 326 -0.64 -6.55 -13.15
N ASP A 327 0.64 -6.75 -12.87
CA ASP A 327 1.45 -5.78 -12.12
C ASP A 327 1.76 -4.53 -12.96
N ILE A 328 2.08 -4.68 -14.24
CA ILE A 328 2.29 -3.55 -15.16
C ILE A 328 1.02 -2.72 -15.25
N GLY A 329 -0.13 -3.36 -15.50
CA GLY A 329 -1.43 -2.69 -15.57
C GLY A 329 -1.79 -2.01 -14.26
N GLY A 330 -1.72 -2.72 -13.14
CA GLY A 330 -2.04 -2.21 -11.82
C GLY A 330 -1.18 -1.02 -11.40
N GLN A 331 0.15 -1.13 -11.55
CA GLN A 331 1.07 -0.05 -11.18
C GLN A 331 0.90 1.19 -12.09
N ALA A 332 0.67 0.99 -13.39
CA ALA A 332 0.44 2.09 -14.31
C ALA A 332 -0.86 2.85 -13.96
N ILE A 333 -1.96 2.15 -13.64
CA ILE A 333 -3.20 2.77 -13.19
C ILE A 333 -2.98 3.53 -11.87
N HIS A 334 -2.29 2.90 -10.91
CA HIS A 334 -2.05 3.49 -9.59
C HIS A 334 -1.29 4.81 -9.69
N VAL A 335 -0.15 4.83 -10.39
CA VAL A 335 0.69 6.02 -10.54
C VAL A 335 -0.02 7.11 -11.34
N THR A 336 -0.72 6.75 -12.42
CA THR A 336 -1.50 7.72 -13.22
C THR A 336 -2.62 8.35 -12.39
N ASN A 337 -3.35 7.55 -11.61
CA ASN A 337 -4.41 8.05 -10.73
C ASN A 337 -3.85 9.03 -9.69
N GLN A 338 -2.75 8.68 -9.02
CA GLN A 338 -2.12 9.57 -8.04
C GLN A 338 -1.66 10.88 -8.68
N SER A 339 -1.01 10.82 -9.86
CA SER A 339 -0.57 12.02 -10.57
C SER A 339 -1.73 12.97 -10.86
N LEU A 340 -2.87 12.46 -11.34
CA LEU A 340 -4.03 13.27 -11.68
C LEU A 340 -4.73 13.86 -10.44
N ILE A 341 -4.88 13.07 -9.38
CA ILE A 341 -5.49 13.53 -8.12
C ILE A 341 -4.66 14.66 -7.50
N LEU A 342 -3.33 14.51 -7.50
CA LEU A 342 -2.43 15.49 -6.90
C LEU A 342 -2.35 16.81 -7.67
N ARG A 343 -2.56 16.78 -8.99
CA ARG A 343 -2.67 18.00 -9.81
C ARG A 343 -3.96 18.77 -9.55
N ALA A 344 -5.04 18.06 -9.21
CA ALA A 344 -6.36 18.69 -9.04
C ALA A 344 -6.40 19.62 -7.81
N ALA A 345 -5.70 19.29 -6.71
CA ALA A 345 -5.69 20.13 -5.51
C ALA A 345 -4.34 20.01 -4.74
N PRO A 346 -3.32 20.77 -5.16
CA PRO A 346 -1.97 20.71 -4.57
C PRO A 346 -1.94 21.00 -3.06
N GLU A 347 -2.86 21.83 -2.56
CA GLU A 347 -2.92 22.27 -1.16
C GLU A 347 -3.45 21.18 -0.21
N ALA A 348 -4.15 20.17 -0.74
CA ALA A 348 -4.76 19.09 0.03
C ALA A 348 -4.02 17.75 -0.11
N HIS A 349 -2.75 17.76 -0.53
CA HIS A 349 -1.96 16.61 -0.95
C HIS A 349 -2.09 15.38 -0.01
N SER A 350 -1.77 15.54 1.28
CA SER A 350 -1.82 14.44 2.25
C SER A 350 -3.23 13.86 2.43
N ARG A 351 -4.25 14.75 2.43
CA ARG A 351 -5.65 14.37 2.60
C ARG A 351 -6.19 13.64 1.37
N LEU A 352 -5.81 14.09 0.17
CA LEU A 352 -6.17 13.44 -1.09
C LEU A 352 -5.55 12.05 -1.21
N VAL A 353 -4.26 11.91 -0.89
CA VAL A 353 -3.60 10.60 -0.87
C VAL A 353 -4.26 9.69 0.15
N GLY A 354 -4.54 10.18 1.37
CA GLY A 354 -5.23 9.40 2.38
C GLY A 354 -6.61 8.94 1.93
N ALA A 355 -7.42 9.85 1.37
CA ALA A 355 -8.76 9.54 0.85
C ALA A 355 -8.70 8.55 -0.34
N TYR A 356 -7.75 8.69 -1.24
CA TYR A 356 -7.52 7.74 -2.33
C TYR A 356 -7.14 6.34 -1.83
N MET A 357 -6.30 6.28 -0.79
CA MET A 357 -5.89 5.01 -0.19
C MET A 357 -7.03 4.28 0.56
N LEU A 358 -8.13 4.96 0.90
CA LEU A 358 -9.33 4.28 1.40
C LEU A 358 -9.97 3.40 0.33
N PHE A 359 -10.03 3.86 -0.91
CA PHE A 359 -10.50 3.05 -2.04
C PHE A 359 -9.59 1.83 -2.27
N TYR A 360 -8.25 2.03 -2.13
CA TYR A 360 -7.29 0.93 -2.14
C TYR A 360 -7.63 -0.13 -1.10
N ALA A 361 -7.79 0.26 0.17
CA ALA A 361 -8.05 -0.68 1.26
C ALA A 361 -9.39 -1.38 1.09
N ALA A 362 -10.45 -0.65 0.70
CA ALA A 362 -11.77 -1.21 0.45
C ALA A 362 -11.74 -2.23 -0.70
N GLY A 363 -11.12 -1.87 -1.84
CA GLY A 363 -10.99 -2.78 -2.99
C GLY A 363 -10.19 -4.03 -2.64
N SER A 364 -9.05 -3.85 -1.96
CA SER A 364 -8.18 -4.96 -1.54
C SER A 364 -8.89 -5.94 -0.60
N GLY A 365 -9.59 -5.42 0.41
CA GLY A 365 -10.34 -6.25 1.35
C GLY A 365 -11.51 -7.00 0.67
N ALA A 366 -12.31 -6.29 -0.12
CA ALA A 366 -13.43 -6.89 -0.86
C ALA A 366 -12.93 -7.97 -1.85
N GLY A 367 -11.83 -7.69 -2.57
CA GLY A 367 -11.22 -8.65 -3.50
C GLY A 367 -10.73 -9.91 -2.81
N ALA A 368 -10.07 -9.77 -1.66
CA ALA A 368 -9.57 -10.91 -0.89
C ALA A 368 -10.71 -11.80 -0.36
N LEU A 369 -11.79 -11.21 0.16
CA LEU A 369 -12.93 -11.94 0.66
C LEU A 369 -13.69 -12.64 -0.48
N ALA A 370 -13.97 -11.90 -1.57
CA ALA A 370 -14.72 -12.43 -2.71
C ALA A 370 -13.96 -13.59 -3.38
N THR A 371 -12.63 -13.48 -3.52
CA THR A 371 -11.87 -14.51 -4.22
C THR A 371 -11.83 -15.84 -3.48
N THR A 372 -11.69 -15.84 -2.15
CA THR A 372 -11.67 -17.09 -1.38
C THR A 372 -13.04 -17.75 -1.36
N ALA A 373 -14.12 -16.96 -1.25
CA ALA A 373 -15.49 -17.47 -1.39
C ALA A 373 -15.72 -18.11 -2.77
N VAL A 374 -15.32 -17.43 -3.85
CA VAL A 374 -15.44 -17.97 -5.21
C VAL A 374 -14.55 -19.18 -5.42
N TYR A 375 -13.32 -19.18 -4.89
CA TYR A 375 -12.41 -20.32 -5.00
C TYR A 375 -13.00 -21.58 -4.36
N ALA A 376 -13.64 -21.46 -3.20
CA ALA A 376 -14.25 -22.59 -2.51
C ALA A 376 -15.37 -23.29 -3.32
N HIS A 377 -16.09 -22.55 -4.18
CA HIS A 377 -17.22 -23.08 -4.95
C HIS A 377 -16.87 -23.39 -6.41
N ALA A 378 -15.98 -22.63 -7.02
CA ALA A 378 -15.71 -22.66 -8.46
C ALA A 378 -14.21 -22.82 -8.82
N GLY A 379 -13.34 -23.05 -7.81
CA GLY A 379 -11.92 -23.26 -8.02
C GLY A 379 -11.21 -22.09 -8.71
N TRP A 380 -10.04 -22.38 -9.29
CA TRP A 380 -9.21 -21.37 -9.94
C TRP A 380 -9.86 -20.69 -11.15
N ARG A 381 -10.67 -21.43 -11.90
CA ARG A 381 -11.42 -20.87 -13.06
C ARG A 381 -12.42 -19.79 -12.59
N GLY A 382 -13.10 -20.03 -11.47
CA GLY A 382 -13.98 -19.05 -10.86
C GLY A 382 -13.24 -17.77 -10.46
N VAL A 383 -12.06 -17.90 -9.87
CA VAL A 383 -11.19 -16.77 -9.52
C VAL A 383 -10.81 -15.95 -10.77
N CYS A 384 -10.42 -16.63 -11.85
CA CYS A 384 -10.06 -15.94 -13.10
C CYS A 384 -11.26 -15.22 -13.73
N LEU A 385 -12.45 -15.81 -13.69
CA LEU A 385 -13.68 -15.17 -14.17
C LEU A 385 -14.07 -13.97 -13.32
N LEU A 386 -13.97 -14.08 -11.98
CA LEU A 386 -14.21 -12.97 -11.07
C LEU A 386 -13.24 -11.80 -11.35
N GLY A 387 -11.96 -12.10 -11.46
CA GLY A 387 -10.94 -11.10 -11.73
C GLY A 387 -11.08 -10.43 -13.10
N ALA A 388 -11.38 -11.22 -14.14
CA ALA A 388 -11.69 -10.70 -15.46
C ALA A 388 -12.93 -9.80 -15.44
N GLY A 389 -14.00 -10.23 -14.73
CA GLY A 389 -15.23 -9.45 -14.57
C GLY A 389 -14.99 -8.11 -13.88
N VAL A 390 -14.21 -8.09 -12.77
CA VAL A 390 -13.84 -6.85 -12.07
C VAL A 390 -12.96 -5.95 -12.95
N SER A 391 -12.03 -6.53 -13.71
CA SER A 391 -11.19 -5.77 -14.64
C SER A 391 -12.00 -5.19 -15.81
N ALA A 392 -12.96 -5.94 -16.34
CA ALA A 392 -13.90 -5.43 -17.34
C ALA A 392 -14.81 -4.33 -16.79
N ALA A 393 -15.27 -4.47 -15.54
CA ALA A 393 -16.02 -3.42 -14.84
C ALA A 393 -15.19 -2.14 -14.68
N ALA A 394 -13.89 -2.26 -14.37
CA ALA A 394 -12.99 -1.12 -14.29
C ALA A 394 -12.84 -0.40 -15.66
N LEU A 395 -12.71 -1.17 -16.74
CA LEU A 395 -12.64 -0.63 -18.11
C LEU A 395 -13.96 0.05 -18.50
N ALA A 396 -15.11 -0.58 -18.21
CA ALA A 396 -16.43 0.00 -18.46
C ALA A 396 -16.66 1.28 -17.64
N PHE A 397 -16.29 1.26 -16.36
CA PHE A 397 -16.39 2.44 -15.49
C PHE A 397 -15.54 3.61 -16.02
N TRP A 398 -14.29 3.32 -16.43
CA TRP A 398 -13.44 4.34 -17.06
C TRP A 398 -14.07 4.89 -18.35
N TRP A 399 -14.61 4.02 -19.19
CA TRP A 399 -15.23 4.43 -20.45
C TRP A 399 -16.43 5.35 -20.24
N MET A 400 -17.27 5.07 -19.24
CA MET A 400 -18.42 5.90 -18.88
C MET A 400 -18.01 7.24 -18.28
N THR A 401 -16.91 7.27 -17.51
CA THR A 401 -16.50 8.47 -16.78
C THR A 401 -15.50 9.37 -17.52
N ARG A 402 -14.85 8.87 -18.58
CA ARG A 402 -13.84 9.63 -19.35
C ARG A 402 -14.36 10.98 -19.92
N ARG A 403 -15.65 11.04 -20.24
CA ARG A 403 -16.29 12.27 -20.76
C ARG A 403 -16.67 13.29 -19.68
N CYS A 404 -16.61 12.90 -18.43
CA CYS A 404 -16.98 13.77 -17.31
C CYS A 404 -15.85 14.73 -16.86
N GLY A 405 -14.87 15.03 -17.73
CA GLY A 405 -13.84 16.05 -17.48
C GLY A 405 -12.69 15.65 -16.58
N ALA A 406 -12.65 14.41 -16.08
CA ALA A 406 -11.57 13.93 -15.23
C ALA A 406 -10.25 13.69 -15.98
N ASP A 407 -10.27 13.60 -17.32
CA ASP A 407 -9.11 13.40 -18.20
C ASP A 407 -8.74 14.65 -19.03
N ALA A 408 -9.51 15.75 -18.92
CA ALA A 408 -9.41 16.92 -19.80
C ALA A 408 -8.67 18.13 -19.19
N ARG A 409 -7.90 17.96 -18.09
CA ARG A 409 -7.09 19.04 -17.53
C ARG A 409 -5.67 18.54 -17.22
#